data_f95cfd02e872813fe0f8e3d2424e8ec8
#
_entry.id   f95cfd02e872813fe0f8e3d2424e8ec8
#
_cell.length_a   1.000
_cell.length_b   1.000
_cell.length_c   1.000
_cell.angle_alpha   90.00
_cell.angle_beta   90.00
_cell.angle_gamma   90.00
#
_symmetry.space_group_name_H-M   'P 1'
#
loop_
_entity.id
_entity.type
_entity.pdbx_description
1 polymer ?
#
loop_
_entity_poly.entity_id
_entity_poly.type
_entity_poly.pdbx_seq_one_letter_code
_entity_poly.pdbx_strand_id
1 'polypeptide(L)'
;MEQIIGRKKEIELLTEYYHSGKSEFVAVYGRRRIGKTYLVRNLFRDKFAFDMSGSIEAPAEAQLSNFGFALREYGDSKQPIPTKWTEAFEALKQLLKAKMKGERLVVFIDELPCLDTPKSGFQQAFEHFWNGWAAYQSEIMLIVCGSATSWMIANLIDSHGGLHNRITHEMYLAPFTLRETELMLQAYGFSWTRISILQIYSILGGVPYYLSLLDKKQGVEGNVDRLFFSSHAELKREYGRLYSSLFRNSEAYMRVIEVLASCRQGMTRKEIMEKLKLKSGGTLTKVLSELINCDFVRGYNTRDKKIKQKDQIFQLTDLYTLFYMTFCHPGTTDTGYWTHLMGKPRQNTWYGLAFERVCMLHIPQIKHFLGIDQIHTEYYSWRSKVSKPAAQIDLLIERADNLVNLCEIKYSQMPYTITKEEDMRIRNRMADFVAETGIKSGIIPTMITTFGVRLTQYAALAQVQITMDDLFV
;
A
#
# COMPACT_ATOMS: atom_id res chain seq x y z
N MET A 1 17.27 14.42 -17.08
CA MET A 1 15.90 14.07 -16.62
C MET A 1 16.06 13.04 -15.51
N GLU A 2 15.53 13.29 -14.34
CA GLU A 2 15.42 12.21 -13.34
C GLU A 2 14.46 11.17 -13.91
N GLN A 3 14.97 9.98 -14.14
CA GLN A 3 14.19 8.88 -14.70
C GLN A 3 13.22 8.37 -13.64
N ILE A 4 11.91 8.26 -13.97
CA ILE A 4 10.95 7.58 -13.10
C ILE A 4 11.37 6.12 -13.01
N ILE A 5 11.59 5.66 -11.79
CA ILE A 5 12.03 4.29 -11.51
C ILE A 5 10.79 3.44 -11.19
N GLY A 6 10.74 2.25 -11.76
CA GLY A 6 9.57 1.39 -11.61
C GLY A 6 8.32 1.97 -12.29
N ARG A 7 7.15 1.68 -11.79
CA ARG A 7 5.88 2.27 -12.21
C ARG A 7 5.55 2.09 -13.71
N LYS A 8 6.09 1.04 -14.32
CA LYS A 8 5.96 0.84 -15.77
C LYS A 8 4.50 0.82 -16.20
N LYS A 9 3.67 0.08 -15.49
CA LYS A 9 2.23 -0.04 -15.76
C LYS A 9 1.50 1.29 -15.61
N GLU A 10 1.79 2.03 -14.55
CA GLU A 10 1.16 3.33 -14.28
C GLU A 10 1.58 4.38 -15.30
N ILE A 11 2.84 4.36 -15.74
CA ILE A 11 3.35 5.24 -16.80
C ILE A 11 2.65 4.92 -18.12
N GLU A 12 2.55 3.65 -18.50
CA GLU A 12 1.86 3.19 -19.71
C GLU A 12 0.40 3.66 -19.73
N LEU A 13 -0.35 3.43 -18.63
CA LEU A 13 -1.74 3.84 -18.49
C LEU A 13 -1.92 5.37 -18.56
N LEU A 14 -1.11 6.14 -17.81
CA LEU A 14 -1.19 7.60 -17.84
C LEU A 14 -0.85 8.16 -19.22
N THR A 15 0.08 7.52 -19.93
CA THR A 15 0.44 7.89 -21.31
C THR A 15 -0.70 7.56 -22.29
N GLU A 16 -1.34 6.41 -22.11
CA GLU A 16 -2.53 6.03 -22.89
C GLU A 16 -3.67 7.05 -22.68
N TYR A 17 -3.98 7.41 -21.44
CA TYR A 17 -5.01 8.41 -21.13
C TYR A 17 -4.67 9.79 -21.70
N TYR A 18 -3.40 10.16 -21.72
CA TYR A 18 -2.95 11.40 -22.33
C TYR A 18 -3.23 11.43 -23.84
N HIS A 19 -3.12 10.30 -24.52
CA HIS A 19 -3.34 10.17 -25.98
C HIS A 19 -4.75 9.71 -26.37
N SER A 20 -5.67 9.54 -25.43
CA SER A 20 -7.02 8.99 -25.68
C SER A 20 -7.89 9.84 -26.61
N GLY A 21 -7.58 11.14 -26.75
CA GLY A 21 -8.39 12.09 -27.52
C GLY A 21 -9.78 12.38 -26.92
N LYS A 22 -9.98 12.02 -25.65
CA LYS A 22 -11.22 12.26 -24.89
C LYS A 22 -10.91 13.11 -23.66
N SER A 23 -11.94 13.77 -23.10
CA SER A 23 -11.83 14.35 -21.77
C SER A 23 -11.57 13.25 -20.74
N GLU A 24 -10.49 13.38 -19.95
CA GLU A 24 -10.12 12.38 -18.96
C GLU A 24 -10.08 12.98 -17.56
N PHE A 25 -10.65 12.26 -16.60
CA PHE A 25 -10.57 12.57 -15.18
C PHE A 25 -9.93 11.40 -14.45
N VAL A 26 -8.66 11.55 -14.10
CA VAL A 26 -7.85 10.51 -13.48
C VAL A 26 -7.67 10.81 -11.99
N ALA A 27 -8.12 9.89 -11.14
CA ALA A 27 -7.90 9.96 -9.70
C ALA A 27 -6.71 9.05 -9.30
N VAL A 28 -5.59 9.65 -8.88
CA VAL A 28 -4.40 8.92 -8.38
C VAL A 28 -4.40 8.96 -6.87
N TYR A 29 -4.52 7.82 -6.23
CA TYR A 29 -4.61 7.73 -4.78
C TYR A 29 -3.73 6.61 -4.21
N GLY A 30 -3.57 6.60 -2.90
CA GLY A 30 -2.72 5.67 -2.17
C GLY A 30 -2.01 6.38 -1.03
N ARG A 31 -1.34 5.61 -0.17
CA ARG A 31 -0.73 6.14 1.06
C ARG A 31 0.30 7.26 0.79
N ARG A 32 0.62 8.00 1.83
CA ARG A 32 1.65 9.04 1.78
C ARG A 32 3.04 8.43 1.48
N ARG A 33 3.91 9.20 0.80
CA ARG A 33 5.33 8.90 0.52
C ARG A 33 5.59 7.81 -0.54
N ILE A 34 4.59 7.40 -1.30
CA ILE A 34 4.73 6.41 -2.38
C ILE A 34 5.04 7.02 -3.75
N GLY A 35 5.17 8.35 -3.85
CA GLY A 35 5.60 9.02 -5.06
C GLY A 35 4.49 9.42 -6.05
N LYS A 36 3.22 9.60 -5.61
CA LYS A 36 2.12 10.07 -6.48
C LYS A 36 2.46 11.36 -7.22
N THR A 37 2.76 12.40 -6.47
CA THR A 37 3.14 13.72 -6.99
C THR A 37 4.38 13.63 -7.89
N TYR A 38 5.38 12.84 -7.48
CA TYR A 38 6.61 12.64 -8.24
C TYR A 38 6.32 12.00 -9.60
N LEU A 39 5.48 10.96 -9.64
CA LEU A 39 5.09 10.28 -10.87
C LEU A 39 4.43 11.27 -11.85
N VAL A 40 3.39 11.96 -11.42
CA VAL A 40 2.61 12.85 -12.30
C VAL A 40 3.46 14.02 -12.76
N ARG A 41 4.20 14.70 -11.86
CA ARG A 41 5.01 15.86 -12.21
C ARG A 41 6.19 15.54 -13.13
N ASN A 42 6.83 14.38 -12.96
CA ASN A 42 7.92 14.00 -13.86
C ASN A 42 7.44 13.49 -15.21
N LEU A 43 6.27 12.81 -15.25
CA LEU A 43 5.72 12.31 -16.51
C LEU A 43 5.20 13.45 -17.40
N PHE A 44 4.59 14.49 -16.80
CA PHE A 44 3.94 15.58 -17.52
C PHE A 44 4.64 16.94 -17.36
N ARG A 45 5.92 16.97 -17.01
CA ARG A 45 6.69 18.17 -16.61
C ARG A 45 6.42 19.40 -17.46
N ASP A 46 6.46 19.26 -18.79
CA ASP A 46 6.36 20.39 -19.72
C ASP A 46 4.96 20.50 -20.36
N LYS A 47 3.97 19.81 -19.80
CA LYS A 47 2.62 19.67 -20.36
C LYS A 47 1.52 20.26 -19.49
N PHE A 48 1.88 20.80 -18.32
CA PHE A 48 0.87 21.37 -17.42
C PHE A 48 0.30 22.68 -17.97
N ALA A 49 -1.01 22.68 -18.18
CA ALA A 49 -1.77 23.90 -18.36
C ALA A 49 -2.08 24.61 -17.03
N PHE A 50 -2.13 23.79 -15.94
CA PHE A 50 -2.30 24.24 -14.57
C PHE A 50 -1.80 23.15 -13.62
N ASP A 51 -1.02 23.50 -12.59
CA ASP A 51 -0.57 22.60 -11.52
C ASP A 51 -0.66 23.34 -10.17
N MET A 52 -1.25 22.72 -9.19
CA MET A 52 -1.26 23.20 -7.82
C MET A 52 -1.32 22.08 -6.79
N SER A 53 -0.92 22.36 -5.55
CA SER A 53 -1.08 21.45 -4.42
C SER A 53 -1.92 22.08 -3.32
N GLY A 54 -2.86 21.31 -2.78
CA GLY A 54 -3.56 21.66 -1.53
C GLY A 54 -2.61 21.65 -0.34
N SER A 55 -2.77 22.60 0.57
CA SER A 55 -1.96 22.73 1.78
C SER A 55 -2.63 22.01 2.94
N ILE A 56 -1.88 21.16 3.66
CA ILE A 56 -2.39 20.41 4.81
C ILE A 56 -2.79 21.39 5.93
N GLU A 57 -3.97 21.19 6.51
CA GLU A 57 -4.53 21.97 7.64
C GLU A 57 -4.66 23.48 7.38
N ALA A 58 -4.57 23.94 6.13
CA ALA A 58 -4.77 25.34 5.80
C ALA A 58 -6.26 25.70 5.71
N PRO A 59 -6.67 26.89 6.15
CA PRO A 59 -8.05 27.36 6.02
C PRO A 59 -8.42 27.64 4.55
N ALA A 60 -9.73 27.74 4.26
CA ALA A 60 -10.24 27.94 2.89
C ALA A 60 -9.61 29.16 2.17
N GLU A 61 -9.40 30.26 2.87
CA GLU A 61 -8.80 31.48 2.33
C GLU A 61 -7.36 31.26 1.87
N ALA A 62 -6.57 30.50 2.63
CA ALA A 62 -5.20 30.17 2.25
C ALA A 62 -5.17 29.20 1.04
N GLN A 63 -6.12 28.25 0.98
CA GLN A 63 -6.27 27.36 -0.19
C GLN A 63 -6.64 28.17 -1.45
N LEU A 64 -7.58 29.08 -1.35
CA LEU A 64 -8.00 29.97 -2.45
C LEU A 64 -6.86 30.89 -2.89
N SER A 65 -6.08 31.41 -1.95
CA SER A 65 -4.87 32.22 -2.26
C SER A 65 -3.86 31.41 -3.05
N ASN A 66 -3.56 30.18 -2.63
CA ASN A 66 -2.64 29.28 -3.35
C ASN A 66 -3.16 28.95 -4.75
N PHE A 67 -4.45 28.71 -4.89
CA PHE A 67 -5.09 28.48 -6.19
C PHE A 67 -4.96 29.73 -7.09
N GLY A 68 -5.18 30.92 -6.53
CA GLY A 68 -5.01 32.19 -7.24
C GLY A 68 -3.56 32.46 -7.67
N PHE A 69 -2.57 32.09 -6.85
CA PHE A 69 -1.15 32.17 -7.24
C PHE A 69 -0.82 31.22 -8.40
N ALA A 70 -1.36 30.00 -8.38
CA ALA A 70 -1.19 29.07 -9.50
C ALA A 70 -1.88 29.61 -10.77
N LEU A 71 -3.05 30.23 -10.69
CA LEU A 71 -3.68 30.88 -11.84
C LEU A 71 -2.79 31.98 -12.45
N ARG A 72 -2.10 32.75 -11.61
CA ARG A 72 -1.15 33.80 -12.07
C ARG A 72 0.10 33.20 -12.72
N GLU A 73 0.61 32.12 -12.18
CA GLU A 73 1.79 31.42 -12.71
C GLU A 73 1.55 30.85 -14.10
N TYR A 74 0.38 30.22 -14.28
CA TYR A 74 0.01 29.58 -15.56
C TYR A 74 -0.71 30.51 -16.55
N GLY A 75 -1.10 31.71 -16.14
CA GLY A 75 -1.89 32.65 -16.96
C GLY A 75 -1.48 34.11 -16.81
N ASP A 76 -2.44 34.97 -16.50
CA ASP A 76 -2.20 36.39 -16.31
C ASP A 76 -1.73 36.69 -14.88
N SER A 77 -0.53 37.27 -14.74
CA SER A 77 0.04 37.69 -13.46
C SER A 77 -0.83 38.70 -12.68
N LYS A 78 -1.73 39.39 -13.36
CA LYS A 78 -2.65 40.36 -12.77
C LYS A 78 -4.00 39.75 -12.38
N GLN A 79 -4.23 38.47 -12.61
CA GLN A 79 -5.47 37.77 -12.23
C GLN A 79 -5.79 38.02 -10.75
N PRO A 80 -7.00 38.48 -10.39
CA PRO A 80 -7.43 38.63 -9.00
C PRO A 80 -7.38 37.30 -8.23
N ILE A 81 -7.00 37.35 -6.96
CA ILE A 81 -7.09 36.18 -6.09
C ILE A 81 -8.58 35.90 -5.83
N PRO A 82 -9.08 34.67 -6.13
CA PRO A 82 -10.47 34.33 -5.92
C PRO A 82 -10.82 34.28 -4.42
N THR A 83 -12.02 34.70 -4.06
CA THR A 83 -12.52 34.67 -2.69
C THR A 83 -13.46 33.48 -2.44
N LYS A 84 -13.91 32.81 -3.51
CA LYS A 84 -14.79 31.65 -3.48
C LYS A 84 -14.32 30.61 -4.51
N TRP A 85 -14.62 29.35 -4.26
CA TRP A 85 -14.30 28.27 -5.17
C TRP A 85 -14.99 28.38 -6.54
N THR A 86 -16.20 28.93 -6.60
CA THR A 86 -16.90 29.20 -7.86
C THR A 86 -16.12 30.19 -8.76
N GLU A 87 -15.55 31.24 -8.16
CA GLU A 87 -14.70 32.21 -8.86
C GLU A 87 -13.38 31.56 -9.31
N ALA A 88 -12.78 30.74 -8.43
CA ALA A 88 -11.54 30.04 -8.70
C ALA A 88 -11.66 29.10 -9.90
N PHE A 89 -12.69 28.27 -9.95
CA PHE A 89 -12.92 27.35 -11.07
C PHE A 89 -13.39 28.05 -12.34
N GLU A 90 -14.12 29.17 -12.27
CA GLU A 90 -14.44 29.95 -13.46
C GLU A 90 -13.17 30.60 -14.03
N ALA A 91 -12.27 31.14 -13.19
CA ALA A 91 -10.97 31.64 -13.64
C ALA A 91 -10.11 30.55 -14.27
N LEU A 92 -10.08 29.35 -13.69
CA LEU A 92 -9.39 28.19 -14.29
C LEU A 92 -9.97 27.84 -15.66
N LYS A 93 -11.29 27.83 -15.80
CA LYS A 93 -11.96 27.58 -17.08
C LYS A 93 -11.58 28.63 -18.14
N GLN A 94 -11.51 29.91 -17.79
CA GLN A 94 -11.07 30.94 -18.73
C GLN A 94 -9.60 30.78 -19.12
N LEU A 95 -8.71 30.45 -18.16
CA LEU A 95 -7.32 30.12 -18.42
C LEU A 95 -7.19 28.98 -19.44
N LEU A 96 -7.92 27.87 -19.20
CA LEU A 96 -7.86 26.70 -20.07
C LEU A 96 -8.41 27.02 -21.46
N LYS A 97 -9.54 27.74 -21.57
CA LYS A 97 -10.06 28.19 -22.87
C LYS A 97 -9.05 29.01 -23.68
N ALA A 98 -8.29 29.89 -23.03
CA ALA A 98 -7.26 30.68 -23.69
C ALA A 98 -6.07 29.82 -24.20
N LYS A 99 -5.84 28.66 -23.56
CA LYS A 99 -4.76 27.71 -23.93
C LYS A 99 -5.20 26.64 -24.94
N MET A 100 -6.51 26.46 -25.17
CA MET A 100 -7.02 25.48 -26.14
C MET A 100 -6.59 25.84 -27.57
N LYS A 101 -5.78 25.00 -28.17
CA LYS A 101 -5.26 25.14 -29.56
C LYS A 101 -5.20 23.80 -30.29
N GLY A 102 -5.98 22.82 -29.87
CA GLY A 102 -5.95 21.47 -30.40
C GLY A 102 -4.93 20.54 -29.73
N GLU A 103 -4.17 21.03 -28.76
CA GLU A 103 -3.22 20.22 -28.01
C GLU A 103 -3.79 19.78 -26.65
N ARG A 104 -3.28 18.64 -26.13
CA ARG A 104 -3.69 18.09 -24.84
C ARG A 104 -3.24 18.99 -23.70
N LEU A 105 -4.16 19.40 -22.85
CA LEU A 105 -3.94 20.22 -21.67
C LEU A 105 -4.01 19.36 -20.41
N VAL A 106 -2.92 19.27 -19.66
CA VAL A 106 -2.88 18.58 -18.37
C VAL A 106 -3.16 19.57 -17.26
N VAL A 107 -4.22 19.30 -16.50
CA VAL A 107 -4.57 20.01 -15.26
C VAL A 107 -4.27 19.08 -14.09
N PHE A 108 -3.38 19.51 -13.19
CA PHE A 108 -3.00 18.71 -12.04
C PHE A 108 -3.38 19.40 -10.73
N ILE A 109 -4.14 18.71 -9.89
CA ILE A 109 -4.48 19.16 -8.53
C ILE A 109 -4.01 18.12 -7.54
N ASP A 110 -2.90 18.40 -6.88
CA ASP A 110 -2.30 17.52 -5.88
C ASP A 110 -2.92 17.79 -4.50
N GLU A 111 -2.96 16.76 -3.66
CA GLU A 111 -3.59 16.76 -2.33
C GLU A 111 -4.99 17.40 -2.33
N LEU A 112 -5.82 17.01 -3.30
CA LEU A 112 -7.19 17.48 -3.49
C LEU A 112 -8.03 17.44 -2.19
N PRO A 113 -7.94 16.41 -1.33
CA PRO A 113 -8.67 16.38 -0.06
C PRO A 113 -8.42 17.57 0.86
N CYS A 114 -7.26 18.23 0.75
CA CYS A 114 -6.91 19.39 1.55
C CYS A 114 -7.71 20.65 1.17
N LEU A 115 -8.21 20.70 -0.06
CA LEU A 115 -9.01 21.83 -0.57
C LEU A 115 -10.46 21.79 -0.05
N ASP A 116 -10.94 20.58 0.29
CA ASP A 116 -12.30 20.37 0.83
C ASP A 116 -12.37 20.73 2.32
N THR A 117 -12.27 22.02 2.61
CA THR A 117 -12.41 22.51 3.98
C THR A 117 -13.89 22.63 4.36
N PRO A 118 -14.25 22.50 5.66
CA PRO A 118 -15.65 22.54 6.09
C PRO A 118 -16.38 23.81 5.62
N LYS A 119 -17.56 23.63 5.00
CA LYS A 119 -18.43 24.71 4.51
C LYS A 119 -17.82 25.62 3.44
N SER A 120 -16.73 25.24 2.79
CA SER A 120 -16.08 26.06 1.76
C SER A 120 -16.83 26.09 0.42
N GLY A 121 -17.70 25.12 0.17
CA GLY A 121 -18.36 24.96 -1.14
C GLY A 121 -17.44 24.40 -2.23
N PHE A 122 -16.29 23.83 -1.85
CA PHE A 122 -15.31 23.28 -2.80
C PHE A 122 -15.91 22.19 -3.70
N GLN A 123 -16.54 21.18 -3.10
CA GLN A 123 -17.08 20.05 -3.86
C GLN A 123 -18.09 20.51 -4.91
N GLN A 124 -19.06 21.36 -4.54
CA GLN A 124 -20.07 21.86 -5.46
C GLN A 124 -19.47 22.68 -6.62
N ALA A 125 -18.46 23.51 -6.34
CA ALA A 125 -17.78 24.29 -7.37
C ALA A 125 -16.95 23.42 -8.30
N PHE A 126 -16.27 22.39 -7.77
CA PHE A 126 -15.51 21.43 -8.53
C PHE A 126 -16.41 20.56 -9.42
N GLU A 127 -17.53 20.06 -8.87
CA GLU A 127 -18.56 19.36 -9.63
C GLU A 127 -19.12 20.20 -10.78
N HIS A 128 -19.44 21.46 -10.51
CA HIS A 128 -19.94 22.39 -11.53
C HIS A 128 -18.90 22.61 -12.64
N PHE A 129 -17.63 22.80 -12.30
CA PHE A 129 -16.55 22.95 -13.26
C PHE A 129 -16.42 21.71 -14.16
N TRP A 130 -16.36 20.52 -13.55
CA TRP A 130 -16.20 19.30 -14.31
C TRP A 130 -17.43 18.97 -15.13
N ASN A 131 -18.59 18.79 -14.50
CA ASN A 131 -19.83 18.37 -15.15
C ASN A 131 -20.40 19.42 -16.10
N GLY A 132 -20.25 20.68 -15.78
CA GLY A 132 -20.80 21.78 -16.58
C GLY A 132 -19.94 22.15 -17.79
N TRP A 133 -18.65 21.77 -17.80
CA TRP A 133 -17.78 22.21 -18.89
C TRP A 133 -16.63 21.25 -19.20
N ALA A 134 -15.74 20.93 -18.27
CA ALA A 134 -14.49 20.23 -18.56
C ALA A 134 -14.68 18.83 -19.12
N ALA A 135 -15.72 18.12 -18.71
CA ALA A 135 -16.08 16.80 -19.22
C ALA A 135 -16.40 16.76 -20.72
N TYR A 136 -16.70 17.90 -21.31
CA TYR A 136 -17.00 18.02 -22.76
C TYR A 136 -15.82 18.51 -23.59
N GLN A 137 -14.66 18.73 -22.98
CA GLN A 137 -13.47 19.24 -23.66
C GLN A 137 -12.46 18.13 -23.89
N SER A 138 -12.39 17.60 -25.10
CA SER A 138 -11.50 16.49 -25.48
C SER A 138 -10.00 16.79 -25.26
N GLU A 139 -9.63 18.04 -25.19
CA GLU A 139 -8.25 18.49 -24.93
C GLU A 139 -7.87 18.38 -23.45
N ILE A 140 -8.82 18.24 -22.51
CA ILE A 140 -8.54 18.27 -21.09
C ILE A 140 -8.26 16.88 -20.53
N MET A 141 -7.14 16.76 -19.81
CA MET A 141 -6.83 15.67 -18.90
C MET A 141 -6.68 16.24 -17.50
N LEU A 142 -7.67 16.03 -16.64
CA LEU A 142 -7.64 16.40 -15.24
C LEU A 142 -7.08 15.24 -14.42
N ILE A 143 -5.98 15.47 -13.74
CA ILE A 143 -5.38 14.51 -12.80
C ILE A 143 -5.51 15.08 -11.40
N VAL A 144 -6.09 14.31 -10.50
CA VAL A 144 -6.16 14.67 -9.07
C VAL A 144 -5.43 13.64 -8.24
N CYS A 145 -4.68 14.11 -7.24
CA CYS A 145 -4.00 13.24 -6.29
C CYS A 145 -4.51 13.46 -4.87
N GLY A 146 -4.42 12.41 -4.05
CA GLY A 146 -4.68 12.53 -2.63
C GLY A 146 -4.02 11.40 -1.82
N SER A 147 -3.43 11.77 -0.68
CA SER A 147 -2.92 10.80 0.29
C SER A 147 -3.99 10.35 1.29
N ALA A 148 -5.04 11.12 1.50
CA ALA A 148 -6.22 10.72 2.27
C ALA A 148 -7.10 9.76 1.45
N THR A 149 -6.64 8.52 1.32
CA THR A 149 -7.25 7.48 0.47
C THR A 149 -8.74 7.30 0.77
N SER A 150 -9.13 7.28 2.04
CA SER A 150 -10.54 7.14 2.42
C SER A 150 -11.41 8.31 1.95
N TRP A 151 -10.87 9.55 1.95
CA TRP A 151 -11.59 10.70 1.40
C TRP A 151 -11.74 10.57 -0.13
N MET A 152 -10.67 10.17 -0.83
CA MET A 152 -10.69 9.96 -2.28
C MET A 152 -11.74 8.91 -2.67
N ILE A 153 -11.77 7.79 -1.96
CA ILE A 153 -12.76 6.73 -2.19
C ILE A 153 -14.18 7.27 -1.91
N ALA A 154 -14.43 7.83 -0.74
CA ALA A 154 -15.77 8.20 -0.32
C ALA A 154 -16.38 9.38 -1.10
N ASN A 155 -15.56 10.35 -1.54
CA ASN A 155 -16.05 11.59 -2.14
C ASN A 155 -15.85 11.65 -3.66
N LEU A 156 -14.98 10.82 -4.23
CA LEU A 156 -14.74 10.79 -5.67
C LEU A 156 -15.17 9.46 -6.28
N ILE A 157 -14.68 8.33 -5.76
CA ILE A 157 -14.81 7.00 -6.37
C ILE A 157 -16.19 6.42 -6.09
N ASP A 158 -16.52 6.20 -4.81
CA ASP A 158 -17.81 5.64 -4.35
C ASP A 158 -18.86 6.73 -4.07
N SER A 159 -18.61 7.96 -4.54
CA SER A 159 -19.50 9.10 -4.30
C SER A 159 -20.90 8.83 -4.84
N HIS A 160 -21.92 9.13 -4.04
CA HIS A 160 -23.31 9.20 -4.49
C HIS A 160 -23.71 10.64 -4.90
N GLY A 161 -22.76 11.57 -4.93
CA GLY A 161 -22.92 12.97 -5.29
C GLY A 161 -22.79 13.25 -6.79
N GLY A 162 -22.61 14.51 -7.16
CA GLY A 162 -22.51 14.95 -8.56
C GLY A 162 -21.27 14.48 -9.30
N LEU A 163 -20.25 13.96 -8.61
CA LEU A 163 -19.08 13.31 -9.21
C LEU A 163 -19.26 11.79 -9.40
N HIS A 164 -20.41 11.24 -9.06
CA HIS A 164 -20.71 9.83 -9.25
C HIS A 164 -20.54 9.42 -10.72
N ASN A 165 -19.75 8.36 -10.96
CA ASN A 165 -19.42 7.86 -12.32
C ASN A 165 -18.82 8.93 -13.26
N ARG A 166 -18.12 9.95 -12.74
CA ARG A 166 -17.46 11.01 -13.52
C ARG A 166 -15.96 10.85 -13.64
N ILE A 167 -15.37 10.09 -12.74
CA ILE A 167 -13.97 9.67 -12.86
C ILE A 167 -13.89 8.67 -14.01
N THR A 168 -13.03 8.97 -15.00
CA THR A 168 -12.82 8.06 -16.13
C THR A 168 -11.85 6.94 -15.78
N HIS A 169 -10.87 7.23 -14.91
CA HIS A 169 -9.85 6.27 -14.50
C HIS A 169 -9.44 6.44 -13.04
N GLU A 170 -9.37 5.31 -12.36
CA GLU A 170 -8.86 5.21 -11.00
C GLU A 170 -7.48 4.56 -11.03
N MET A 171 -6.52 5.17 -10.34
CA MET A 171 -5.18 4.63 -10.22
C MET A 171 -4.76 4.56 -8.76
N TYR A 172 -4.84 3.35 -8.21
CA TYR A 172 -4.27 3.09 -6.90
C TYR A 172 -2.75 2.89 -7.03
N LEU A 173 -1.97 3.72 -6.34
CA LEU A 173 -0.53 3.62 -6.31
C LEU A 173 -0.07 2.89 -5.05
N ALA A 174 0.35 1.64 -5.21
CA ALA A 174 0.86 0.80 -4.12
C ALA A 174 2.32 1.15 -3.76
N PRO A 175 2.85 0.75 -2.61
CA PRO A 175 4.30 0.71 -2.38
C PRO A 175 5.03 -0.09 -3.48
N PHE A 176 6.32 0.16 -3.66
CA PHE A 176 7.13 -0.59 -4.61
C PHE A 176 7.15 -2.08 -4.29
N THR A 177 7.15 -2.90 -5.34
CA THR A 177 7.47 -4.33 -5.24
C THR A 177 8.96 -4.53 -4.91
N LEU A 178 9.36 -5.78 -4.63
CA LEU A 178 10.78 -6.11 -4.49
C LEU A 178 11.58 -5.77 -5.75
N ARG A 179 11.01 -6.00 -6.93
CA ARG A 179 11.66 -5.64 -8.21
C ARG A 179 11.83 -4.14 -8.37
N GLU A 180 10.82 -3.35 -8.10
CA GLU A 180 10.90 -1.88 -8.18
C GLU A 180 11.87 -1.32 -7.12
N THR A 181 11.91 -1.94 -5.94
CA THR A 181 12.89 -1.61 -4.90
C THR A 181 14.32 -1.92 -5.37
N GLU A 182 14.56 -3.08 -5.98
CA GLU A 182 15.84 -3.44 -6.58
C GLU A 182 16.27 -2.41 -7.63
N LEU A 183 15.38 -2.04 -8.55
CA LEU A 183 15.63 -1.03 -9.58
C LEU A 183 15.98 0.34 -8.97
N MET A 184 15.27 0.77 -7.94
CA MET A 184 15.53 2.03 -7.27
C MET A 184 16.91 2.03 -6.60
N LEU A 185 17.23 1.00 -5.85
CA LEU A 185 18.52 0.88 -5.17
C LEU A 185 19.68 0.83 -6.17
N GLN A 186 19.54 0.08 -7.27
CA GLN A 186 20.53 0.06 -8.36
C GLN A 186 20.73 1.43 -8.98
N ALA A 187 19.66 2.18 -9.28
CA ALA A 187 19.73 3.52 -9.81
C ALA A 187 20.41 4.52 -8.84
N TYR A 188 20.31 4.28 -7.52
CA TYR A 188 20.98 5.08 -6.49
C TYR A 188 22.42 4.61 -6.22
N GLY A 189 22.89 3.60 -6.96
CA GLY A 189 24.27 3.10 -6.89
C GLY A 189 24.52 2.12 -5.74
N PHE A 190 23.49 1.41 -5.27
CA PHE A 190 23.64 0.29 -4.34
C PHE A 190 24.00 -0.99 -5.12
N SER A 191 24.93 -1.78 -4.57
CA SER A 191 25.31 -3.11 -5.07
C SER A 191 24.87 -4.22 -4.12
N TRP A 192 23.72 -4.07 -3.48
CA TRP A 192 23.20 -5.04 -2.52
C TRP A 192 22.69 -6.31 -3.20
N THR A 193 22.88 -7.43 -2.53
CA THR A 193 22.29 -8.72 -2.92
C THR A 193 20.77 -8.70 -2.68
N ARG A 194 20.02 -9.55 -3.37
CA ARG A 194 18.57 -9.68 -3.20
C ARG A 194 18.15 -10.00 -1.76
N ILE A 195 18.96 -10.80 -1.03
CA ILE A 195 18.67 -11.04 0.39
C ILE A 195 18.79 -9.76 1.21
N SER A 196 19.78 -8.90 0.95
CA SER A 196 19.90 -7.60 1.64
C SER A 196 18.73 -6.67 1.26
N ILE A 197 18.29 -6.71 0.00
CA ILE A 197 17.10 -5.96 -0.46
C ILE A 197 15.85 -6.48 0.23
N LEU A 198 15.66 -7.80 0.32
CA LEU A 198 14.54 -8.41 1.06
C LEU A 198 14.56 -8.02 2.54
N GLN A 199 15.73 -8.00 3.17
CA GLN A 199 15.88 -7.63 4.58
C GLN A 199 15.46 -6.17 4.82
N ILE A 200 15.93 -5.22 4.02
CA ILE A 200 15.53 -3.81 4.17
C ILE A 200 14.07 -3.59 3.77
N TYR A 201 13.58 -4.28 2.73
CA TYR A 201 12.17 -4.26 2.35
C TYR A 201 11.27 -4.76 3.49
N SER A 202 11.70 -5.80 4.21
CA SER A 202 11.02 -6.34 5.39
C SER A 202 10.87 -5.34 6.54
N ILE A 203 11.57 -4.22 6.48
CA ILE A 203 11.54 -3.14 7.48
C ILE A 203 10.84 -1.89 6.93
N LEU A 204 11.14 -1.48 5.70
CA LEU A 204 10.67 -0.24 5.10
C LEU A 204 9.40 -0.39 4.24
N GLY A 205 9.07 -1.62 3.80
CA GLY A 205 7.84 -1.94 3.08
C GLY A 205 7.76 -1.38 1.65
N GLY A 206 8.87 -1.17 0.96
CA GLY A 206 8.86 -0.69 -0.43
C GLY A 206 8.38 0.76 -0.59
N VAL A 207 8.43 1.58 0.45
CA VAL A 207 8.04 2.99 0.39
C VAL A 207 9.17 3.82 -0.22
N PRO A 208 8.99 4.42 -1.42
CA PRO A 208 10.09 5.08 -2.15
C PRO A 208 10.82 6.16 -1.32
N TYR A 209 10.07 6.96 -0.57
CA TYR A 209 10.70 7.96 0.30
C TYR A 209 11.59 7.34 1.37
N TYR A 210 11.19 6.23 2.00
CA TYR A 210 12.02 5.58 3.01
C TYR A 210 13.27 4.95 2.38
N LEU A 211 13.13 4.40 1.19
CA LEU A 211 14.27 3.87 0.42
C LEU A 211 15.25 4.96 0.02
N SER A 212 14.77 6.17 -0.30
CA SER A 212 15.64 7.32 -0.66
C SER A 212 16.49 7.82 0.52
N LEU A 213 16.14 7.46 1.74
CA LEU A 213 16.90 7.82 2.94
C LEU A 213 18.11 6.89 3.18
N LEU A 214 18.24 5.80 2.44
CA LEU A 214 19.32 4.84 2.64
C LEU A 214 20.68 5.41 2.21
N ASP A 215 21.72 5.09 2.99
CA ASP A 215 23.11 5.41 2.67
C ASP A 215 23.80 4.18 2.08
N LYS A 216 24.23 4.29 0.81
CA LYS A 216 24.91 3.21 0.09
C LYS A 216 26.28 2.83 0.66
N LYS A 217 26.85 3.65 1.54
CA LYS A 217 28.11 3.35 2.22
C LYS A 217 27.94 2.40 3.41
N GLN A 218 26.69 2.16 3.82
CA GLN A 218 26.35 1.31 4.96
C GLN A 218 25.63 0.04 4.50
N GLY A 219 25.75 -1.03 5.29
CA GLY A 219 24.95 -2.23 5.15
C GLY A 219 23.50 -2.01 5.63
N VAL A 220 22.71 -3.09 5.61
CA VAL A 220 21.31 -3.07 6.08
C VAL A 220 21.24 -2.62 7.54
N GLU A 221 22.05 -3.23 8.41
CA GLU A 221 22.04 -2.99 9.85
C GLU A 221 22.38 -1.54 10.20
N GLY A 222 23.46 -1.01 9.62
CA GLY A 222 23.86 0.38 9.85
C GLY A 222 22.81 1.39 9.38
N ASN A 223 22.15 1.13 8.24
CA ASN A 223 21.03 1.95 7.79
C ASN A 223 19.84 1.90 8.75
N VAL A 224 19.49 0.72 9.25
CA VAL A 224 18.39 0.56 10.20
C VAL A 224 18.70 1.30 11.52
N ASP A 225 19.91 1.14 12.07
CA ASP A 225 20.32 1.85 13.29
C ASP A 225 20.26 3.36 13.10
N ARG A 226 20.77 3.87 11.98
CA ARG A 226 20.73 5.30 11.66
C ARG A 226 19.30 5.83 11.55
N LEU A 227 18.41 5.10 10.87
CA LEU A 227 17.06 5.57 10.57
C LEU A 227 16.07 5.40 11.73
N PHE A 228 16.29 4.42 12.64
CA PHE A 228 15.34 4.09 13.71
C PHE A 228 15.88 4.28 15.14
N PHE A 229 17.19 4.12 15.37
CA PHE A 229 17.75 4.02 16.71
C PHE A 229 18.73 5.15 17.05
N SER A 230 19.19 5.94 16.09
CA SER A 230 20.02 7.10 16.36
C SER A 230 19.27 8.20 17.14
N SER A 231 19.98 9.13 17.77
CA SER A 231 19.40 10.23 18.56
C SER A 231 18.41 11.09 17.76
N HIS A 232 18.62 11.23 16.45
CA HIS A 232 17.80 12.01 15.55
C HIS A 232 17.14 11.14 14.45
N ALA A 233 16.88 9.88 14.76
CA ALA A 233 16.35 8.90 13.85
C ALA A 233 15.08 9.40 13.14
N GLU A 234 15.20 9.53 11.83
CA GLU A 234 14.19 10.16 10.96
C GLU A 234 12.89 9.34 10.92
N LEU A 235 13.02 8.04 10.75
CA LEU A 235 11.89 7.15 10.69
C LEU A 235 11.26 6.85 12.05
N LYS A 236 11.99 7.01 13.15
CA LYS A 236 11.39 6.95 14.49
C LYS A 236 10.36 8.05 14.71
N ARG A 237 10.62 9.26 14.17
CA ARG A 237 9.70 10.41 14.27
C ARG A 237 8.58 10.38 13.23
N GLU A 238 8.78 9.63 12.15
CA GLU A 238 7.81 9.54 11.05
C GLU A 238 6.51 8.87 11.47
N TYR A 239 6.54 7.92 12.41
CA TYR A 239 5.36 7.17 12.84
C TYR A 239 4.18 8.06 13.23
N GLY A 240 4.38 8.98 14.17
CA GLY A 240 3.33 9.91 14.57
C GLY A 240 2.87 10.83 13.45
N ARG A 241 3.82 11.34 12.63
CA ARG A 241 3.53 12.22 11.50
C ARG A 241 2.73 11.53 10.40
N LEU A 242 3.02 10.25 10.15
CA LEU A 242 2.31 9.45 9.16
C LEU A 242 0.82 9.37 9.50
N TYR A 243 0.49 8.95 10.70
CA TYR A 243 -0.90 8.77 11.12
C TYR A 243 -1.65 10.09 11.28
N SER A 244 -1.03 11.13 11.86
CA SER A 244 -1.65 12.46 12.00
C SER A 244 -1.94 13.11 10.65
N SER A 245 -1.14 12.85 9.63
CA SER A 245 -1.37 13.41 8.29
C SER A 245 -2.46 12.69 7.48
N LEU A 246 -2.80 11.46 7.84
CA LEU A 246 -3.80 10.65 7.14
C LEU A 246 -5.17 10.72 7.80
N PHE A 247 -5.21 10.87 9.13
CA PHE A 247 -6.44 10.73 9.92
C PHE A 247 -6.62 11.89 10.88
N ARG A 248 -7.78 12.57 10.81
CA ARG A 248 -8.10 13.70 11.70
C ARG A 248 -8.06 13.33 13.19
N ASN A 249 -8.45 12.09 13.54
CA ASN A 249 -8.37 11.55 14.90
C ASN A 249 -7.39 10.37 14.92
N SER A 250 -6.11 10.63 14.69
CA SER A 250 -5.06 9.61 14.54
C SER A 250 -4.90 8.70 15.77
N GLU A 251 -5.24 9.18 16.98
CA GLU A 251 -5.14 8.40 18.21
C GLU A 251 -6.00 7.12 18.16
N ALA A 252 -7.23 7.21 17.65
CA ALA A 252 -8.11 6.05 17.52
C ALA A 252 -7.52 4.98 16.60
N TYR A 253 -6.87 5.40 15.51
CA TYR A 253 -6.20 4.50 14.55
C TYR A 253 -4.95 3.87 15.16
N MET A 254 -4.12 4.66 15.83
CA MET A 254 -2.90 4.19 16.49
C MET A 254 -3.22 3.13 17.56
N ARG A 255 -4.26 3.31 18.37
CA ARG A 255 -4.72 2.32 19.35
C ARG A 255 -5.13 1.00 18.70
N VAL A 256 -5.82 1.04 17.55
CA VAL A 256 -6.17 -0.18 16.79
C VAL A 256 -4.91 -0.85 16.25
N ILE A 257 -3.97 -0.09 15.72
CA ILE A 257 -2.67 -0.60 15.23
C ILE A 257 -1.87 -1.26 16.36
N GLU A 258 -1.79 -0.66 17.54
CA GLU A 258 -1.11 -1.23 18.72
C GLU A 258 -1.69 -2.59 19.10
N VAL A 259 -3.01 -2.69 19.11
CA VAL A 259 -3.69 -3.95 19.40
C VAL A 259 -3.38 -5.00 18.32
N LEU A 260 -3.45 -4.64 17.04
CA LEU A 260 -3.16 -5.54 15.93
C LEU A 260 -1.68 -5.96 15.89
N ALA A 261 -0.75 -5.07 16.20
CA ALA A 261 0.68 -5.38 16.29
C ALA A 261 0.99 -6.42 17.36
N SER A 262 0.18 -6.51 18.42
CA SER A 262 0.35 -7.50 19.49
C SER A 262 -0.04 -8.93 19.08
N CYS A 263 -0.69 -9.12 17.90
CA CYS A 263 -1.15 -10.42 17.42
C CYS A 263 -0.76 -10.67 15.96
N ARG A 264 0.25 -11.52 15.79
CA ARG A 264 0.78 -11.88 14.45
C ARG A 264 -0.26 -12.50 13.52
N GLN A 265 -1.19 -13.25 14.06
CA GLN A 265 -2.22 -13.98 13.31
C GLN A 265 -3.40 -13.10 12.90
N GLY A 266 -3.45 -11.86 13.39
CA GLY A 266 -4.60 -10.99 13.25
C GLY A 266 -5.69 -11.29 14.28
N MET A 267 -6.72 -10.46 14.28
CA MET A 267 -7.84 -10.53 15.22
C MET A 267 -9.16 -10.28 14.52
N THR A 268 -10.21 -10.91 15.02
CA THR A 268 -11.57 -10.55 14.67
C THR A 268 -11.95 -9.18 15.24
N ARG A 269 -12.95 -8.53 14.64
CA ARG A 269 -13.48 -7.27 15.16
C ARG A 269 -13.89 -7.36 16.64
N LYS A 270 -14.44 -8.51 17.04
CA LYS A 270 -14.87 -8.76 18.43
C LYS A 270 -13.67 -8.78 19.38
N GLU A 271 -12.60 -9.49 19.04
CA GLU A 271 -11.36 -9.55 19.84
C GLU A 271 -10.71 -8.15 19.97
N ILE A 272 -10.71 -7.35 18.88
CA ILE A 272 -10.22 -5.96 18.92
C ILE A 272 -11.07 -5.11 19.87
N MET A 273 -12.40 -5.22 19.80
CA MET A 273 -13.30 -4.48 20.69
C MET A 273 -13.06 -4.82 22.16
N GLU A 274 -12.90 -6.11 22.48
CA GLU A 274 -12.62 -6.59 23.82
C GLU A 274 -11.29 -6.04 24.37
N LYS A 275 -10.22 -6.11 23.57
CA LYS A 275 -8.90 -5.56 23.94
C LYS A 275 -8.92 -4.04 24.13
N LEU A 276 -9.65 -3.32 23.30
CA LEU A 276 -9.82 -1.87 23.41
C LEU A 276 -10.87 -1.44 24.44
N LYS A 277 -11.59 -2.38 25.05
CA LYS A 277 -12.70 -2.15 26.01
C LYS A 277 -13.77 -1.20 25.44
N LEU A 278 -14.12 -1.37 24.17
CA LEU A 278 -15.11 -0.53 23.49
C LEU A 278 -16.53 -1.01 23.78
N LYS A 279 -17.42 -0.08 24.14
CA LYS A 279 -18.86 -0.36 24.38
C LYS A 279 -19.67 -0.50 23.09
N SER A 280 -19.25 0.15 22.00
CA SER A 280 -19.92 0.10 20.69
C SER A 280 -18.89 -0.03 19.57
N GLY A 281 -19.28 -0.61 18.43
CA GLY A 281 -18.36 -0.94 17.36
C GLY A 281 -18.45 -0.06 16.10
N GLY A 282 -19.34 0.94 16.04
CA GLY A 282 -19.51 1.75 14.84
C GLY A 282 -18.22 2.48 14.41
N THR A 283 -17.61 3.18 15.35
CA THR A 283 -16.32 3.87 15.12
C THR A 283 -15.21 2.90 14.73
N LEU A 284 -15.13 1.72 15.37
CA LEU A 284 -14.13 0.72 15.04
C LEU A 284 -14.29 0.20 13.60
N THR A 285 -15.52 -0.01 13.13
CA THR A 285 -15.77 -0.46 11.75
C THR A 285 -15.22 0.56 10.75
N LYS A 286 -15.46 1.86 10.98
CA LYS A 286 -14.92 2.93 10.16
C LYS A 286 -13.37 2.93 10.18
N VAL A 287 -12.77 2.89 11.37
CA VAL A 287 -11.31 2.86 11.53
C VAL A 287 -10.68 1.69 10.78
N LEU A 288 -11.24 0.47 10.92
CA LEU A 288 -10.74 -0.72 10.24
C LEU A 288 -10.87 -0.60 8.70
N SER A 289 -12.01 -0.10 8.20
CA SER A 289 -12.19 0.14 6.76
C SER A 289 -11.17 1.13 6.22
N GLU A 290 -10.93 2.24 6.92
CA GLU A 290 -9.97 3.25 6.47
C GLU A 290 -8.51 2.75 6.55
N LEU A 291 -8.16 1.94 7.56
CA LEU A 291 -6.84 1.29 7.64
C LEU A 291 -6.63 0.27 6.51
N ILE A 292 -7.68 -0.43 6.07
CA ILE A 292 -7.63 -1.32 4.90
C ILE A 292 -7.42 -0.49 3.64
N ASN A 293 -8.19 0.56 3.43
CA ASN A 293 -8.09 1.44 2.27
C ASN A 293 -6.71 2.10 2.12
N CYS A 294 -5.97 2.22 3.23
CA CYS A 294 -4.61 2.76 3.25
C CYS A 294 -3.50 1.68 3.30
N ASP A 295 -3.82 0.40 3.09
CA ASP A 295 -2.89 -0.76 3.13
C ASP A 295 -2.14 -0.96 4.46
N PHE A 296 -2.59 -0.38 5.56
CA PHE A 296 -1.99 -0.69 6.86
C PHE A 296 -2.44 -2.04 7.38
N VAL A 297 -3.68 -2.42 7.10
CA VAL A 297 -4.33 -3.63 7.59
C VAL A 297 -4.96 -4.36 6.41
N ARG A 298 -4.82 -5.67 6.37
CA ARG A 298 -5.65 -6.51 5.51
C ARG A 298 -6.81 -7.11 6.30
N GLY A 299 -7.96 -7.18 5.67
CA GLY A 299 -9.08 -7.98 6.14
C GLY A 299 -9.22 -9.22 5.28
N TYR A 300 -9.28 -10.41 5.87
CA TYR A 300 -9.53 -11.63 5.13
C TYR A 300 -10.58 -12.49 5.82
N ASN A 301 -11.37 -13.18 5.02
CA ASN A 301 -12.34 -14.14 5.52
C ASN A 301 -11.69 -15.51 5.58
N THR A 302 -11.97 -16.28 6.63
CA THR A 302 -11.72 -17.71 6.59
C THR A 302 -12.70 -18.33 5.58
N ARG A 303 -12.31 -19.40 4.89
CA ARG A 303 -13.04 -20.05 3.78
C ARG A 303 -14.52 -20.38 4.03
N ASP A 304 -14.97 -20.31 5.26
CA ASP A 304 -16.34 -20.65 5.63
C ASP A 304 -17.34 -19.64 5.03
N LYS A 305 -17.92 -19.99 3.86
CA LYS A 305 -18.90 -19.18 3.11
C LYS A 305 -20.14 -18.77 3.91
N LYS A 306 -20.36 -19.37 5.09
CA LYS A 306 -21.42 -19.00 6.03
C LYS A 306 -21.02 -17.91 7.01
N ILE A 307 -19.74 -17.50 7.01
CA ILE A 307 -19.25 -16.48 7.93
C ILE A 307 -19.68 -15.11 7.39
N LYS A 308 -20.57 -14.48 8.15
CA LYS A 308 -20.95 -13.08 7.96
C LYS A 308 -19.70 -12.21 8.09
N GLN A 309 -19.69 -11.03 7.48
CA GLN A 309 -18.65 -9.98 7.62
C GLN A 309 -18.14 -9.78 9.08
N LYS A 310 -18.89 -10.25 10.08
CA LYS A 310 -18.57 -10.21 11.52
C LYS A 310 -17.33 -11.00 11.93
N ASP A 311 -16.92 -12.00 11.16
CA ASP A 311 -15.84 -12.93 11.51
C ASP A 311 -14.58 -12.73 10.67
N GLN A 312 -14.51 -11.61 9.93
CA GLN A 312 -13.33 -11.20 9.21
C GLN A 312 -12.15 -11.00 10.17
N ILE A 313 -10.99 -11.52 9.79
CA ILE A 313 -9.75 -11.35 10.54
C ILE A 313 -9.03 -10.14 9.99
N PHE A 314 -8.64 -9.23 10.87
CA PHE A 314 -7.86 -8.03 10.57
C PHE A 314 -6.42 -8.25 11.00
N GLN A 315 -5.49 -7.99 10.10
CA GLN A 315 -4.08 -8.23 10.33
C GLN A 315 -3.25 -7.04 9.85
N LEU A 316 -2.34 -6.57 10.69
CA LEU A 316 -1.38 -5.53 10.34
C LEU A 316 -0.41 -6.05 9.27
N THR A 317 -0.33 -5.38 8.15
CA THR A 317 0.49 -5.74 6.98
C THR A 317 1.59 -4.76 6.67
N ASP A 318 1.45 -3.50 7.08
CA ASP A 318 2.48 -2.49 6.86
C ASP A 318 3.76 -2.82 7.63
N LEU A 319 4.81 -3.15 6.89
CA LEU A 319 6.08 -3.62 7.45
C LEU A 319 6.78 -2.54 8.29
N TYR A 320 6.73 -1.28 7.84
CA TYR A 320 7.31 -0.17 8.60
C TYR A 320 6.62 -0.01 9.97
N THR A 321 5.30 0.03 9.98
CA THR A 321 4.53 0.14 11.22
C THR A 321 4.76 -1.06 12.14
N LEU A 322 4.76 -2.27 11.58
CA LEU A 322 4.99 -3.50 12.33
C LEU A 322 6.39 -3.53 12.95
N PHE A 323 7.42 -3.10 12.21
CA PHE A 323 8.78 -2.96 12.72
C PHE A 323 8.86 -1.92 13.85
N TYR A 324 8.28 -0.75 13.62
CA TYR A 324 8.24 0.32 14.62
C TYR A 324 7.61 -0.14 15.93
N MET A 325 6.44 -0.78 15.85
CA MET A 325 5.74 -1.31 17.04
C MET A 325 6.52 -2.40 17.77
N THR A 326 7.27 -3.21 17.04
CA THR A 326 8.02 -4.33 17.63
C THR A 326 9.30 -3.89 18.29
N PHE A 327 10.00 -2.89 17.75
CA PHE A 327 11.36 -2.55 18.16
C PHE A 327 11.55 -1.11 18.66
N CYS A 328 10.76 -0.16 18.16
CA CYS A 328 10.94 1.26 18.48
C CYS A 328 9.97 1.76 19.54
N HIS A 329 8.72 1.28 19.54
CA HIS A 329 7.69 1.68 20.50
C HIS A 329 8.05 1.35 21.96
N PRO A 330 8.75 0.24 22.27
CA PRO A 330 9.22 -0.04 23.63
C PRO A 330 10.27 0.93 24.20
N GLY A 331 10.72 1.92 23.40
CA GLY A 331 11.58 2.99 23.91
C GLY A 331 13.05 2.59 24.10
N THR A 332 13.61 1.78 23.20
CA THR A 332 15.05 1.49 23.25
C THR A 332 15.90 2.74 23.09
N THR A 333 16.98 2.82 23.88
CA THR A 333 17.98 3.91 23.87
C THR A 333 19.30 3.50 23.22
N ASP A 334 19.46 2.21 22.88
CA ASP A 334 20.65 1.69 22.22
C ASP A 334 20.68 2.13 20.76
N THR A 335 21.67 2.94 20.39
CA THR A 335 21.83 3.50 19.03
C THR A 335 22.32 2.48 18.01
N GLY A 336 22.95 1.37 18.43
CA GLY A 336 23.40 0.23 17.61
C GLY A 336 22.49 -1.00 17.76
N TYR A 337 21.26 -0.80 18.17
CA TYR A 337 20.37 -1.86 18.63
C TYR A 337 20.16 -2.97 17.57
N TRP A 338 19.95 -2.58 16.30
CA TRP A 338 19.71 -3.56 15.24
C TRP A 338 20.98 -4.34 14.87
N THR A 339 22.13 -3.65 14.82
CA THR A 339 23.45 -4.28 14.65
C THR A 339 23.74 -5.26 15.79
N HIS A 340 23.42 -4.92 17.03
CA HIS A 340 23.59 -5.82 18.17
C HIS A 340 22.66 -7.04 18.15
N LEU A 341 21.61 -7.02 17.36
CA LEU A 341 20.72 -8.17 17.14
C LEU A 341 21.16 -9.07 15.98
N MET A 342 22.21 -8.70 15.24
CA MET A 342 22.67 -9.48 14.07
C MET A 342 22.92 -10.94 14.43
N GLY A 343 22.30 -11.84 13.66
CA GLY A 343 22.39 -13.29 13.85
C GLY A 343 21.67 -13.84 15.09
N LYS A 344 21.07 -13.00 15.93
CA LYS A 344 20.33 -13.46 17.12
C LYS A 344 18.92 -13.96 16.76
N PRO A 345 18.36 -14.86 17.58
CA PRO A 345 17.01 -15.42 17.34
C PRO A 345 15.91 -14.35 17.16
N ARG A 346 16.02 -13.22 17.85
CA ARG A 346 15.03 -12.14 17.77
C ARG A 346 14.99 -11.50 16.38
N GLN A 347 16.15 -11.28 15.75
CA GLN A 347 16.22 -10.75 14.37
C GLN A 347 15.72 -11.80 13.36
N ASN A 348 16.10 -13.07 13.52
CA ASN A 348 15.62 -14.15 12.64
C ASN A 348 14.10 -14.34 12.75
N THR A 349 13.54 -14.24 13.97
CA THR A 349 12.09 -14.29 14.18
C THR A 349 11.37 -13.12 13.48
N TRP A 350 11.99 -11.93 13.48
CA TRP A 350 11.47 -10.78 12.74
C TRP A 350 11.42 -11.06 11.24
N TYR A 351 12.55 -11.48 10.66
CA TYR A 351 12.61 -11.75 9.22
C TYR A 351 11.65 -12.87 8.80
N GLY A 352 11.45 -13.90 9.65
CA GLY A 352 10.43 -14.92 9.42
C GLY A 352 9.03 -14.34 9.31
N LEU A 353 8.63 -13.53 10.32
CA LEU A 353 7.34 -12.85 10.32
C LEU A 353 7.17 -11.90 9.13
N ALA A 354 8.20 -11.11 8.84
CA ALA A 354 8.16 -10.12 7.77
C ALA A 354 8.09 -10.80 6.39
N PHE A 355 8.79 -11.93 6.20
CA PHE A 355 8.76 -12.67 4.93
C PHE A 355 7.37 -13.22 4.62
N GLU A 356 6.62 -13.70 5.62
CA GLU A 356 5.20 -14.04 5.44
C GLU A 356 4.40 -12.83 4.89
N ARG A 357 4.64 -11.62 5.42
CA ARG A 357 3.98 -10.41 4.93
C ARG A 357 4.42 -10.03 3.52
N VAL A 358 5.72 -10.16 3.25
CA VAL A 358 6.26 -9.90 1.90
C VAL A 358 5.61 -10.83 0.88
N CYS A 359 5.48 -12.12 1.17
CA CYS A 359 4.79 -13.08 0.29
C CYS A 359 3.34 -12.65 0.04
N MET A 360 2.63 -12.17 1.07
CA MET A 360 1.25 -11.67 0.92
C MET A 360 1.15 -10.41 0.07
N LEU A 361 2.17 -9.56 0.06
CA LEU A 361 2.24 -8.37 -0.79
C LEU A 361 2.63 -8.72 -2.24
N HIS A 362 3.16 -9.93 -2.48
CA HIS A 362 3.67 -10.40 -3.77
C HIS A 362 2.85 -11.57 -4.34
N ILE A 363 1.56 -11.65 -4.03
CA ILE A 363 0.65 -12.67 -4.60
C ILE A 363 0.66 -12.67 -6.14
N PRO A 364 0.67 -11.52 -6.85
CA PRO A 364 0.79 -11.53 -8.30
C PRO A 364 2.05 -12.26 -8.81
N GLN A 365 3.21 -12.05 -8.18
CA GLN A 365 4.47 -12.71 -8.54
C GLN A 365 4.41 -14.21 -8.26
N ILE A 366 3.83 -14.61 -7.13
CA ILE A 366 3.60 -16.02 -6.78
C ILE A 366 2.69 -16.68 -7.82
N LYS A 367 1.61 -16.03 -8.23
CA LYS A 367 0.69 -16.52 -9.28
C LYS A 367 1.39 -16.63 -10.63
N HIS A 368 2.23 -15.67 -10.97
CA HIS A 368 3.02 -15.68 -12.19
C HIS A 368 3.96 -16.87 -12.24
N PHE A 369 4.72 -17.12 -11.16
CA PHE A 369 5.58 -18.30 -11.03
C PHE A 369 4.80 -19.61 -11.18
N LEU A 370 3.60 -19.69 -10.60
CA LEU A 370 2.73 -20.85 -10.68
C LEU A 370 2.07 -21.03 -12.05
N GLY A 371 2.21 -20.07 -12.99
CA GLY A 371 1.56 -20.08 -14.29
C GLY A 371 0.02 -19.98 -14.23
N ILE A 372 -0.50 -19.29 -13.21
CA ILE A 372 -1.95 -19.20 -12.95
C ILE A 372 -2.51 -17.75 -13.02
N ASP A 373 -1.82 -16.86 -13.74
CA ASP A 373 -2.23 -15.46 -13.89
C ASP A 373 -3.65 -15.30 -14.43
N GLN A 374 -4.04 -16.18 -15.37
CA GLN A 374 -5.33 -16.15 -16.02
C GLN A 374 -6.41 -16.99 -15.30
N ILE A 375 -6.03 -17.72 -14.25
CA ILE A 375 -6.97 -18.54 -13.48
C ILE A 375 -7.56 -17.69 -12.37
N HIS A 376 -8.89 -17.67 -12.26
CA HIS A 376 -9.53 -17.05 -11.11
C HIS A 376 -9.10 -17.74 -9.82
N THR A 377 -8.63 -16.94 -8.85
CA THR A 377 -8.10 -17.45 -7.57
C THR A 377 -8.61 -16.63 -6.42
N GLU A 378 -8.90 -17.31 -5.32
CA GLU A 378 -9.08 -16.68 -4.00
C GLU A 378 -7.87 -17.02 -3.13
N TYR A 379 -7.38 -16.07 -2.34
CA TYR A 379 -6.26 -16.32 -1.43
C TYR A 379 -6.55 -15.83 -0.02
N TYR A 380 -6.21 -16.64 0.96
CA TYR A 380 -6.50 -16.39 2.37
C TYR A 380 -5.56 -17.21 3.27
N SER A 381 -5.53 -16.87 4.55
CA SER A 381 -4.91 -17.71 5.60
C SER A 381 -5.98 -18.54 6.26
N TRP A 382 -5.63 -19.74 6.74
CA TRP A 382 -6.58 -20.61 7.43
C TRP A 382 -6.09 -20.92 8.84
N ARG A 383 -7.04 -21.03 9.78
CA ARG A 383 -6.80 -21.44 11.15
C ARG A 383 -7.87 -22.44 11.59
N SER A 384 -7.43 -23.58 12.12
CA SER A 384 -8.32 -24.59 12.67
C SER A 384 -9.14 -24.05 13.85
N LYS A 385 -10.39 -24.42 13.89
CA LYS A 385 -11.30 -24.16 15.02
C LYS A 385 -11.36 -25.35 15.99
N VAL A 386 -10.85 -26.51 15.60
CA VAL A 386 -11.02 -27.80 16.31
C VAL A 386 -9.69 -28.29 16.88
N SER A 387 -8.61 -28.27 16.12
CA SER A 387 -7.31 -28.79 16.55
C SER A 387 -6.71 -28.01 17.72
N LYS A 388 -6.04 -28.71 18.64
CA LYS A 388 -5.33 -28.12 19.78
C LYS A 388 -3.90 -28.67 19.84
N PRO A 389 -2.86 -27.81 19.69
CA PRO A 389 -2.94 -26.38 19.36
C PRO A 389 -3.56 -26.14 17.97
N ALA A 390 -4.20 -25.00 17.77
CA ALA A 390 -4.87 -24.67 16.53
C ALA A 390 -3.88 -24.68 15.35
N ALA A 391 -4.12 -25.57 14.40
CA ALA A 391 -3.35 -25.61 13.15
C ALA A 391 -3.57 -24.32 12.34
N GLN A 392 -2.52 -23.82 11.72
CA GLN A 392 -2.57 -22.62 10.89
C GLN A 392 -1.83 -22.85 9.58
N ILE A 393 -2.39 -22.33 8.50
CA ILE A 393 -1.76 -22.26 7.18
C ILE A 393 -1.60 -20.80 6.81
N ASP A 394 -0.37 -20.40 6.47
CA ASP A 394 -0.03 -19.00 6.25
C ASP A 394 -0.69 -18.43 4.99
N LEU A 395 -0.70 -19.22 3.90
CA LEU A 395 -1.30 -18.85 2.63
C LEU A 395 -1.93 -20.06 1.94
N LEU A 396 -3.18 -19.91 1.56
CA LEU A 396 -3.89 -20.81 0.65
C LEU A 396 -4.22 -20.03 -0.63
N ILE A 397 -4.02 -20.64 -1.80
CA ILE A 397 -4.45 -20.12 -3.09
C ILE A 397 -5.43 -21.15 -3.65
N GLU A 398 -6.72 -20.89 -3.53
CA GLU A 398 -7.79 -21.69 -4.09
C GLU A 398 -8.04 -21.28 -5.53
N ARG A 399 -8.04 -22.25 -6.45
CA ARG A 399 -8.03 -22.03 -7.89
C ARG A 399 -9.33 -22.53 -8.51
N ALA A 400 -9.83 -21.86 -9.51
CA ALA A 400 -11.04 -22.26 -10.23
C ALA A 400 -10.90 -23.60 -11.02
N ASP A 401 -9.67 -24.08 -11.24
CA ASP A 401 -9.36 -25.37 -11.87
C ASP A 401 -9.36 -26.56 -10.87
N ASN A 402 -10.02 -26.41 -9.72
CA ASN A 402 -10.15 -27.42 -8.67
C ASN A 402 -8.84 -27.86 -8.00
N LEU A 403 -7.87 -26.96 -7.93
CA LEU A 403 -6.63 -27.15 -7.20
C LEU A 403 -6.50 -26.10 -6.07
N VAL A 404 -5.74 -26.43 -5.04
CA VAL A 404 -5.37 -25.50 -3.96
C VAL A 404 -3.89 -25.60 -3.69
N ASN A 405 -3.17 -24.51 -3.86
CA ASN A 405 -1.81 -24.40 -3.37
C ASN A 405 -1.84 -24.11 -1.87
N LEU A 406 -1.38 -25.07 -1.06
CA LEU A 406 -1.18 -24.91 0.36
C LEU A 406 0.26 -24.49 0.59
N CYS A 407 0.45 -23.22 0.91
CA CYS A 407 1.77 -22.60 0.97
C CYS A 407 2.27 -22.53 2.42
N GLU A 408 3.43 -23.11 2.66
CA GLU A 408 4.22 -22.95 3.88
C GLU A 408 5.35 -21.97 3.58
N ILE A 409 5.46 -20.89 4.36
CA ILE A 409 6.42 -19.82 4.12
C ILE A 409 7.53 -19.88 5.16
N LYS A 410 8.80 -19.91 4.71
CA LYS A 410 9.98 -20.04 5.58
C LYS A 410 11.11 -19.10 5.16
N TYR A 411 11.47 -18.20 6.06
CA TYR A 411 12.72 -17.44 5.95
C TYR A 411 13.89 -18.25 6.49
N SER A 412 14.95 -18.34 5.73
CA SER A 412 16.22 -18.96 6.15
C SER A 412 17.40 -18.26 5.48
N GLN A 413 18.59 -18.41 6.03
CA GLN A 413 19.82 -17.84 5.46
C GLN A 413 20.53 -18.80 4.50
N MET A 414 20.01 -20.02 4.37
CA MET A 414 20.51 -21.10 3.52
C MET A 414 19.32 -21.92 3.02
N PRO A 415 19.50 -22.84 2.05
CA PRO A 415 18.45 -23.76 1.62
C PRO A 415 17.78 -24.45 2.80
N TYR A 416 16.45 -24.35 2.85
CA TYR A 416 15.65 -24.80 3.98
C TYR A 416 15.62 -26.32 4.08
N THR A 417 15.84 -26.87 5.27
CA THR A 417 15.80 -28.33 5.49
C THR A 417 14.49 -28.71 6.15
N ILE A 418 13.65 -29.49 5.45
CA ILE A 418 12.43 -30.06 6.04
C ILE A 418 12.85 -31.22 6.94
N THR A 419 12.55 -31.13 8.23
CA THR A 419 12.77 -32.23 9.20
C THR A 419 11.62 -33.22 9.19
N LYS A 420 11.82 -34.40 9.80
CA LYS A 420 10.75 -35.40 9.96
C LYS A 420 9.52 -34.85 10.70
N GLU A 421 9.78 -34.13 11.78
CA GLU A 421 8.74 -33.51 12.62
C GLU A 421 7.94 -32.46 11.83
N GLU A 422 8.63 -31.74 10.96
CA GLU A 422 8.04 -30.70 10.13
C GLU A 422 7.21 -31.27 8.99
N ASP A 423 7.70 -32.32 8.32
CA ASP A 423 6.94 -33.09 7.34
C ASP A 423 5.63 -33.61 7.94
N MET A 424 5.70 -34.26 9.11
CA MET A 424 4.51 -34.73 9.83
C MET A 424 3.56 -33.57 10.17
N ARG A 425 4.09 -32.46 10.66
CA ARG A 425 3.27 -31.29 11.04
C ARG A 425 2.53 -30.72 9.85
N ILE A 426 3.20 -30.58 8.69
CA ILE A 426 2.58 -30.06 7.47
C ILE A 426 1.50 -31.02 6.97
N ARG A 427 1.75 -32.34 6.95
CA ARG A 427 0.76 -33.33 6.56
C ARG A 427 -0.45 -33.34 7.47
N ASN A 428 -0.26 -33.23 8.78
CA ASN A 428 -1.36 -33.13 9.75
C ASN A 428 -2.21 -31.88 9.51
N ARG A 429 -1.57 -30.71 9.25
CA ARG A 429 -2.31 -29.47 8.90
C ARG A 429 -3.11 -29.62 7.61
N MET A 430 -2.57 -30.30 6.61
CA MET A 430 -3.29 -30.61 5.38
C MET A 430 -4.52 -31.47 5.66
N ALA A 431 -4.36 -32.53 6.47
CA ALA A 431 -5.45 -33.41 6.86
C ALA A 431 -6.54 -32.66 7.66
N ASP A 432 -6.12 -31.84 8.63
CA ASP A 432 -7.04 -30.99 9.42
C ASP A 432 -7.80 -30.03 8.51
N PHE A 433 -7.12 -29.38 7.56
CA PHE A 433 -7.74 -28.48 6.61
C PHE A 433 -8.79 -29.19 5.75
N VAL A 434 -8.47 -30.36 5.21
CA VAL A 434 -9.42 -31.17 4.42
C VAL A 434 -10.62 -31.58 5.25
N ALA A 435 -10.37 -32.12 6.46
CA ALA A 435 -11.42 -32.60 7.34
C ALA A 435 -12.39 -31.49 7.79
N GLU A 436 -11.86 -30.32 8.16
CA GLU A 436 -12.67 -29.21 8.66
C GLU A 436 -13.40 -28.46 7.55
N THR A 437 -12.80 -28.35 6.35
CA THR A 437 -13.40 -27.57 5.25
C THR A 437 -14.23 -28.40 4.28
N GLY A 438 -14.07 -29.72 4.29
CA GLY A 438 -14.73 -30.63 3.35
C GLY A 438 -14.34 -30.37 1.89
N ILE A 439 -13.15 -29.79 1.64
CA ILE A 439 -12.68 -29.46 0.29
C ILE A 439 -12.51 -30.72 -0.55
N LYS A 440 -12.97 -30.66 -1.82
CA LYS A 440 -12.81 -31.74 -2.79
C LYS A 440 -11.71 -31.48 -3.82
N SER A 441 -11.14 -30.28 -3.82
CA SER A 441 -10.05 -29.87 -4.72
C SER A 441 -8.76 -30.61 -4.38
N GLY A 442 -7.92 -30.86 -5.39
CA GLY A 442 -6.57 -31.41 -5.19
C GLY A 442 -5.68 -30.41 -4.44
N ILE A 443 -4.91 -30.89 -3.48
CA ILE A 443 -4.00 -30.03 -2.69
C ILE A 443 -2.58 -30.18 -3.23
N ILE A 444 -1.94 -29.04 -3.51
CA ILE A 444 -0.54 -28.95 -3.94
C ILE A 444 0.27 -28.31 -2.80
N PRO A 445 1.04 -29.10 -2.03
CA PRO A 445 1.94 -28.56 -1.03
C PRO A 445 3.01 -27.70 -1.72
N THR A 446 3.03 -26.42 -1.35
CA THR A 446 3.91 -25.41 -1.94
C THR A 446 4.80 -24.82 -0.86
N MET A 447 6.12 -24.90 -1.04
CA MET A 447 7.07 -24.26 -0.13
C MET A 447 7.54 -22.94 -0.72
N ILE A 448 7.39 -21.85 0.03
CA ILE A 448 7.93 -20.54 -0.32
C ILE A 448 9.08 -20.24 0.64
N THR A 449 10.29 -20.20 0.12
CA THR A 449 11.50 -20.07 0.95
C THR A 449 12.45 -19.03 0.37
N THR A 450 13.38 -18.54 1.17
CA THR A 450 14.38 -17.59 0.65
C THR A 450 15.34 -18.23 -0.36
N PHE A 451 15.80 -19.46 -0.13
CA PHE A 451 16.86 -20.11 -0.92
C PHE A 451 16.51 -21.53 -1.41
N GLY A 452 15.21 -21.86 -1.53
CA GLY A 452 14.77 -23.21 -1.91
C GLY A 452 14.84 -24.21 -0.76
N VAL A 453 14.51 -25.45 -1.05
CA VAL A 453 14.51 -26.57 -0.12
C VAL A 453 15.70 -27.48 -0.39
N ARG A 454 16.43 -27.85 0.67
CA ARG A 454 17.54 -28.82 0.57
C ARG A 454 17.00 -30.19 0.22
N LEU A 455 17.67 -30.89 -0.72
CA LEU A 455 17.32 -32.25 -1.09
C LEU A 455 17.58 -33.22 0.07
N THR A 456 16.49 -33.71 0.65
CA THR A 456 16.44 -34.73 1.70
C THR A 456 15.31 -35.70 1.38
N GLN A 457 15.19 -36.78 2.12
CA GLN A 457 14.08 -37.73 1.98
C GLN A 457 12.70 -37.10 2.19
N TYR A 458 12.61 -35.93 2.88
CA TYR A 458 11.38 -35.18 3.13
C TYR A 458 11.12 -34.06 2.12
N ALA A 459 12.07 -33.78 1.24
CA ALA A 459 11.94 -32.71 0.24
C ALA A 459 10.79 -32.96 -0.76
N ALA A 460 10.41 -34.25 -0.96
CA ALA A 460 9.29 -34.63 -1.81
C ALA A 460 7.91 -34.07 -1.33
N LEU A 461 7.82 -33.58 -0.08
CA LEU A 461 6.64 -32.86 0.40
C LEU A 461 6.41 -31.56 -0.40
N ALA A 462 7.50 -30.87 -0.76
CA ALA A 462 7.45 -29.63 -1.52
C ALA A 462 7.24 -29.93 -3.02
N GLN A 463 6.01 -30.21 -3.43
CA GLN A 463 5.68 -30.44 -4.84
C GLN A 463 5.98 -29.23 -5.71
N VAL A 464 5.81 -28.03 -5.15
CA VAL A 464 6.20 -26.76 -5.77
C VAL A 464 7.11 -26.01 -4.80
N GLN A 465 8.17 -25.42 -5.33
CA GLN A 465 9.11 -24.60 -4.59
C GLN A 465 9.19 -23.23 -5.23
N ILE A 466 8.95 -22.20 -4.44
CA ILE A 466 9.10 -20.79 -4.81
C ILE A 466 10.22 -20.21 -3.96
N THR A 467 11.13 -19.49 -4.58
CA THR A 467 12.21 -18.80 -3.88
C THR A 467 11.99 -17.31 -3.78
N MET A 468 12.78 -16.61 -2.97
CA MET A 468 12.71 -15.15 -2.93
C MET A 468 12.99 -14.53 -4.31
N ASP A 469 13.84 -15.15 -5.14
CA ASP A 469 14.19 -14.62 -6.46
C ASP A 469 12.98 -14.55 -7.39
N ASP A 470 12.02 -15.45 -7.23
CA ASP A 470 10.78 -15.50 -7.99
C ASP A 470 9.81 -14.36 -7.60
N LEU A 471 10.08 -13.66 -6.50
CA LEU A 471 9.31 -12.49 -6.08
C LEU A 471 9.87 -11.17 -6.68
N PHE A 472 11.03 -11.22 -7.36
CA PHE A 472 11.68 -10.06 -8.00
C PHE A 472 11.36 -9.97 -9.50
N VAL A 473 10.15 -10.33 -9.90
CA VAL A 473 9.67 -10.28 -11.30
C VAL A 473 8.69 -9.12 -11.50
#